data_ae79f887d07afd68034eeb9a9f12876a
#
_entry.id   ae79f887d07afd68034eeb9a9f12876a
#
_cell.length_a   1.000
_cell.length_b   1.000
_cell.length_c   1.000
_cell.angle_alpha   90.00
_cell.angle_beta   90.00
_cell.angle_gamma   90.00
#
_symmetry.space_group_name_H-M   'P 1'
#
loop_
_entity.id
_entity.type
_entity.pdbx_description
1 polymer ?
#
loop_
_entity_poly.entity_id
_entity_poly.type
_entity_poly.pdbx_seq_one_letter_code
_entity_poly.pdbx_strand_id
1 'polypeptide(L)'
;TTLQAMSNDRFVLLEEGSYLITASSKEAFHWFIREQWDFQEQPDGSYLLNSWNGRQVTIDADGYLAVIKNGDVAVGEGDDEKLGLVSHAVSEGDPVSFRMEVMEDGLKEALKLVQKAEKTVVVLGSNPVINSKEEIDRTTLALPPAQQHLADEVLKANPDAVIVLVTNYPYSIVDLNANAKAILYTASGSQELGTGIGAVLSGRVNPAARLPMTWYQADEDLPDINDYDIIKGKRTYQYFDGKVLYPFGYGLSYTGFRYEEMQTEEKEDEIIVRLSVTSTGDVKGDEVVQLYVHKEDSRVVRPIRQLKDFVRVKDLAPGETRTVTLSVKKEELRYFDVISGQMLLEDGGYLLEAGASSVDIRQKQEILLKGQKAGVRDPFAATEAIRYDDYENCFIHKGTFGHAEHGETCLIPGRPGEAPDEIQKLPDGKVRGELVYRDFFFEKQASKFKFTAWVLEEARIRVLSEDENHKTILVDRVLPLPEKKGFCSYEAALEEKIPELSTVKTIIIQLEGKVKLKEFEFGNYSEPCKI
;
A
#
# COMPACT_ATOMS: atom_id res chain seq x y z
N THR A 1 -25.40 8.04 -4.85
CA THR A 1 -26.51 8.48 -5.76
C THR A 1 -26.66 9.98 -5.68
N THR A 2 -27.03 10.65 -6.79
CA THR A 2 -27.42 12.06 -6.82
C THR A 2 -28.93 12.20 -6.99
N LEU A 3 -29.51 13.26 -6.44
CA LEU A 3 -30.92 13.60 -6.59
C LEU A 3 -31.06 14.88 -7.39
N GLN A 4 -32.08 14.94 -8.24
CA GLN A 4 -32.41 16.12 -9.02
C GLN A 4 -33.89 16.47 -8.79
N ALA A 5 -34.15 17.73 -8.48
CA ALA A 5 -35.52 18.19 -8.26
C ALA A 5 -36.23 18.40 -9.58
N MET A 6 -37.37 17.74 -9.79
CA MET A 6 -38.17 17.86 -11.01
C MET A 6 -38.72 19.28 -11.26
N SER A 7 -38.84 20.07 -10.21
CA SER A 7 -39.43 21.41 -10.30
C SER A 7 -38.55 22.45 -10.99
N ASN A 8 -37.22 22.29 -10.90
CA ASN A 8 -36.26 23.27 -11.40
C ASN A 8 -35.04 22.67 -12.09
N ASP A 9 -35.01 21.34 -12.21
CA ASP A 9 -33.91 20.58 -12.85
C ASP A 9 -32.53 20.82 -12.20
N ARG A 10 -32.53 21.06 -10.86
CA ARG A 10 -31.32 21.29 -10.07
C ARG A 10 -31.03 20.11 -9.19
N PHE A 11 -29.73 19.85 -8.98
CA PHE A 11 -29.31 18.84 -8.03
C PHE A 11 -29.60 19.27 -6.60
N VAL A 12 -30.06 18.30 -5.81
CA VAL A 12 -30.33 18.44 -4.39
C VAL A 12 -29.02 18.23 -3.63
N LEU A 13 -28.69 19.18 -2.77
CA LEU A 13 -27.47 19.16 -1.97
C LEU A 13 -27.72 19.62 -0.54
N LEU A 14 -26.78 19.28 0.34
CA LEU A 14 -26.68 19.87 1.66
C LEU A 14 -25.89 21.18 1.55
N GLU A 15 -26.52 22.32 1.87
CA GLU A 15 -25.88 23.64 1.79
C GLU A 15 -24.71 23.77 2.78
N GLU A 16 -23.65 24.45 2.32
CA GLU A 16 -22.48 24.73 3.14
C GLU A 16 -22.79 25.63 4.32
N GLY A 17 -22.27 25.30 5.49
CA GLY A 17 -22.49 26.07 6.70
C GLY A 17 -23.92 26.05 7.23
N SER A 18 -24.77 25.18 6.67
CA SER A 18 -26.15 25.02 7.12
C SER A 18 -26.53 23.53 7.18
N TYR A 19 -27.67 23.26 7.83
CA TYR A 19 -28.26 21.94 7.84
C TYR A 19 -29.41 21.81 6.84
N LEU A 20 -29.59 22.83 5.99
CA LEU A 20 -30.66 22.88 5.01
C LEU A 20 -30.31 22.11 3.74
N ILE A 21 -31.31 21.42 3.23
CA ILE A 21 -31.25 20.73 1.96
C ILE A 21 -31.95 21.61 0.92
N THR A 22 -31.22 21.91 -0.15
CA THR A 22 -31.76 22.75 -1.24
C THR A 22 -31.59 22.05 -2.59
N ALA A 23 -32.33 22.50 -3.59
CA ALA A 23 -32.17 22.11 -4.99
C ALA A 23 -31.62 23.32 -5.76
N SER A 24 -30.32 23.59 -5.61
CA SER A 24 -29.69 24.83 -6.09
C SER A 24 -28.55 24.59 -7.08
N SER A 25 -27.89 23.43 -7.07
CA SER A 25 -26.73 23.16 -7.93
C SER A 25 -27.11 22.82 -9.38
N LYS A 26 -26.33 23.31 -10.32
CA LYS A 26 -26.49 23.00 -11.75
C LYS A 26 -25.85 21.67 -12.15
N GLU A 27 -24.81 21.27 -11.42
CA GLU A 27 -24.02 20.08 -11.69
C GLU A 27 -23.49 19.50 -10.37
N ALA A 28 -23.40 18.20 -10.30
CA ALA A 28 -22.79 17.49 -9.17
C ALA A 28 -21.27 17.53 -9.33
N PHE A 29 -20.67 18.63 -8.91
CA PHE A 29 -19.23 18.87 -9.05
C PHE A 29 -18.72 19.65 -7.84
N HIS A 30 -17.64 19.28 -7.26
CA HIS A 30 -16.77 20.00 -6.32
C HIS A 30 -15.84 19.00 -5.62
N TRP A 31 -14.91 19.49 -4.83
CA TRP A 31 -14.04 18.67 -3.97
C TRP A 31 -14.85 17.73 -3.07
N PHE A 32 -15.92 18.21 -2.45
CA PHE A 32 -16.93 17.39 -1.79
C PHE A 32 -18.23 17.46 -2.60
N ILE A 33 -18.73 16.30 -3.04
CA ILE A 33 -20.00 16.23 -3.78
C ILE A 33 -21.14 16.25 -2.78
N ARG A 34 -21.58 17.46 -2.44
CA ARG A 34 -22.69 17.71 -1.52
C ARG A 34 -24.03 17.20 -2.05
N GLU A 35 -24.08 16.92 -3.32
CA GLU A 35 -25.20 16.35 -4.06
C GLU A 35 -25.31 14.83 -3.93
N GLN A 36 -24.35 14.18 -3.23
CA GLN A 36 -24.35 12.73 -3.03
C GLN A 36 -25.22 12.35 -1.84
N TRP A 37 -26.06 11.35 -2.06
CA TRP A 37 -27.01 10.81 -1.08
C TRP A 37 -26.88 9.30 -1.01
N ASP A 38 -26.98 8.76 0.20
CA ASP A 38 -27.07 7.33 0.44
C ASP A 38 -28.53 6.97 0.83
N PHE A 39 -29.04 5.87 0.23
CA PHE A 39 -30.40 5.39 0.40
C PHE A 39 -30.38 4.14 1.26
N GLN A 40 -30.92 4.22 2.46
CA GLN A 40 -31.02 3.11 3.37
C GLN A 40 -32.43 2.52 3.34
N GLU A 41 -32.59 1.35 2.70
CA GLU A 41 -33.89 0.67 2.63
C GLU A 41 -34.35 0.19 4.00
N GLN A 42 -35.62 0.42 4.30
CA GLN A 42 -36.27 0.02 5.55
C GLN A 42 -37.12 -1.24 5.32
N PRO A 43 -37.45 -2.01 6.38
CA PRO A 43 -38.23 -3.24 6.27
C PRO A 43 -39.63 -3.07 5.67
N ASP A 44 -40.19 -1.86 5.70
CA ASP A 44 -41.49 -1.52 5.13
C ASP A 44 -41.44 -1.07 3.66
N GLY A 45 -40.25 -1.13 3.03
CA GLY A 45 -39.99 -0.71 1.65
C GLY A 45 -39.85 0.82 1.50
N SER A 46 -39.81 1.57 2.58
CA SER A 46 -39.42 2.98 2.54
C SER A 46 -37.90 3.15 2.61
N TYR A 47 -37.41 4.37 2.41
CA TYR A 47 -35.99 4.69 2.42
C TYR A 47 -35.70 5.85 3.37
N LEU A 48 -34.66 5.71 4.19
CA LEU A 48 -34.04 6.84 4.83
C LEU A 48 -32.94 7.37 3.91
N LEU A 49 -32.74 8.69 3.92
CA LEU A 49 -31.70 9.37 3.16
C LEU A 49 -30.61 9.86 4.10
N ASN A 50 -29.36 9.59 3.74
CA ASN A 50 -28.19 10.13 4.39
C ASN A 50 -27.45 11.05 3.40
N SER A 51 -27.00 12.20 3.89
CA SER A 51 -26.17 13.12 3.11
C SER A 51 -24.76 12.55 2.92
N TRP A 52 -23.97 13.18 2.06
CA TRP A 52 -22.59 12.80 1.75
C TRP A 52 -21.68 12.60 2.98
N ASN A 53 -21.98 13.29 4.09
CA ASN A 53 -21.27 13.18 5.36
C ASN A 53 -21.99 12.31 6.40
N GLY A 54 -22.91 11.44 5.96
CA GLY A 54 -23.58 10.42 6.79
C GLY A 54 -24.70 10.94 7.69
N ARG A 55 -25.15 12.19 7.54
CA ARG A 55 -26.25 12.76 8.34
C ARG A 55 -27.61 12.39 7.77
N GLN A 56 -28.52 11.93 8.62
CA GLN A 56 -29.87 11.57 8.22
C GLN A 56 -30.73 12.79 7.92
N VAL A 57 -31.64 12.63 6.95
CA VAL A 57 -32.58 13.67 6.54
C VAL A 57 -33.80 13.70 7.46
N THR A 58 -34.22 14.89 7.85
CA THR A 58 -35.41 15.18 8.62
C THR A 58 -36.19 16.37 8.02
N ILE A 59 -37.29 16.75 8.65
CA ILE A 59 -38.04 17.99 8.37
C ILE A 59 -37.86 18.95 9.57
N ASP A 60 -37.46 20.18 9.29
CA ASP A 60 -37.32 21.21 10.32
C ASP A 60 -38.70 21.77 10.80
N ALA A 61 -38.65 22.67 11.78
CA ALA A 61 -39.86 23.27 12.34
C ALA A 61 -40.69 24.11 11.34
N ASP A 62 -40.04 24.54 10.25
CA ASP A 62 -40.69 25.35 9.19
C ASP A 62 -41.16 24.48 8.02
N GLY A 63 -40.94 23.15 8.09
CA GLY A 63 -41.40 22.18 7.09
C GLY A 63 -40.41 21.95 5.94
N TYR A 64 -39.15 22.39 6.04
CA TYR A 64 -38.13 22.17 5.05
C TYR A 64 -37.31 20.90 5.34
N LEU A 65 -36.78 20.29 4.29
CA LEU A 65 -35.81 19.20 4.45
C LEU A 65 -34.52 19.72 5.04
N ALA A 66 -34.05 19.06 6.07
CA ALA A 66 -32.83 19.40 6.80
C ALA A 66 -32.12 18.10 7.20
N VAL A 67 -30.89 18.17 7.70
CA VAL A 67 -30.19 17.02 8.29
C VAL A 67 -30.21 17.08 9.81
N ILE A 68 -30.27 15.89 10.43
CA ILE A 68 -30.22 15.75 11.88
C ILE A 68 -28.77 15.98 12.36
N LYS A 69 -28.61 16.68 13.49
CA LYS A 69 -27.35 16.73 14.23
C LYS A 69 -27.19 15.43 15.02
N ASN A 70 -26.51 14.49 14.46
CA ASN A 70 -26.00 13.37 15.25
C ASN A 70 -24.70 13.86 15.92
N GLY A 71 -24.63 13.75 17.27
CA GLY A 71 -23.35 13.81 17.94
C GLY A 71 -22.43 12.75 17.33
N ASP A 72 -21.19 13.13 17.05
CA ASP A 72 -20.09 12.21 16.73
C ASP A 72 -20.19 11.38 15.43
N VAL A 73 -20.48 12.00 14.33
CA VAL A 73 -19.96 11.46 13.06
C VAL A 73 -18.58 12.09 12.89
N ALA A 74 -17.55 11.25 13.01
CA ALA A 74 -16.15 11.62 12.85
C ALA A 74 -15.80 11.94 11.40
N VAL A 75 -16.22 13.07 10.93
CA VAL A 75 -15.44 13.87 10.01
C VAL A 75 -14.69 14.83 10.93
N GLY A 76 -13.36 14.81 10.90
CA GLY A 76 -12.51 15.40 11.92
C GLY A 76 -13.01 16.73 12.47
N GLU A 77 -13.07 16.86 13.79
CA GLU A 77 -13.58 18.04 14.51
C GLU A 77 -12.95 19.38 14.07
N GLY A 78 -11.84 19.33 13.31
CA GLY A 78 -11.18 20.50 12.74
C GLY A 78 -11.72 21.00 11.41
N ASP A 79 -12.41 20.17 10.65
CA ASP A 79 -12.82 20.52 9.29
C ASP A 79 -14.22 21.13 9.24
N ASP A 80 -15.12 20.73 10.13
CA ASP A 80 -16.43 21.36 10.26
C ASP A 80 -16.32 22.84 10.72
N GLU A 81 -15.39 23.16 11.62
CA GLU A 81 -15.09 24.55 11.99
C GLU A 81 -14.37 25.34 10.89
N LYS A 82 -13.42 24.73 10.19
CA LYS A 82 -12.69 25.35 9.07
C LYS A 82 -13.56 25.57 7.85
N LEU A 83 -14.55 24.71 7.63
CA LEU A 83 -15.50 24.81 6.51
C LEU A 83 -16.72 25.69 6.83
N GLY A 84 -16.77 26.34 8.00
CA GLY A 84 -17.88 27.17 8.39
C GLY A 84 -19.18 26.42 8.72
N LEU A 85 -19.07 25.11 9.02
CA LEU A 85 -20.21 24.24 9.33
C LEU A 85 -20.74 24.37 10.76
N VAL A 86 -20.36 25.45 11.48
CA VAL A 86 -20.74 25.66 12.86
C VAL A 86 -21.90 26.59 12.97
N SER A 87 -22.93 26.10 13.61
CA SER A 87 -23.98 26.83 14.34
C SER A 87 -25.12 27.48 13.56
N HIS A 88 -26.01 26.69 12.98
CA HIS A 88 -27.42 27.11 12.93
C HIS A 88 -28.32 25.96 13.40
N ALA A 89 -29.48 26.33 13.95
CA ALA A 89 -30.39 25.45 14.65
C ALA A 89 -30.58 24.11 13.95
N VAL A 90 -30.11 23.07 14.62
CA VAL A 90 -30.23 21.70 14.20
C VAL A 90 -31.63 21.25 14.50
N SER A 91 -32.23 20.54 13.55
CA SER A 91 -33.44 19.82 13.85
C SER A 91 -33.10 18.59 14.71
N GLU A 92 -33.70 18.51 15.90
CA GLU A 92 -33.73 17.29 16.73
C GLU A 92 -34.88 16.37 16.31
N GLY A 93 -35.33 16.49 15.06
CA GLY A 93 -36.47 15.72 14.53
C GLY A 93 -36.08 14.25 14.25
N ASP A 94 -37.11 13.41 14.22
CA ASP A 94 -36.95 12.03 13.78
C ASP A 94 -36.59 11.97 12.28
N PRO A 95 -35.88 10.94 11.84
CA PRO A 95 -35.60 10.72 10.40
C PRO A 95 -36.88 10.61 9.60
N VAL A 96 -36.90 11.26 8.43
CA VAL A 96 -38.05 11.20 7.52
C VAL A 96 -37.85 10.06 6.54
N SER A 97 -38.85 9.21 6.39
CA SER A 97 -38.88 8.16 5.41
C SER A 97 -39.42 8.64 4.07
N PHE A 98 -38.84 8.13 3.00
CA PHE A 98 -39.19 8.44 1.62
C PHE A 98 -39.71 7.19 0.92
N ARG A 99 -40.62 7.37 -0.01
CA ARG A 99 -40.99 6.31 -0.97
C ARG A 99 -40.34 6.60 -2.30
N MET A 100 -39.74 5.60 -2.88
CA MET A 100 -39.13 5.67 -4.20
C MET A 100 -40.07 5.09 -5.23
N GLU A 101 -40.35 5.83 -6.28
CA GLU A 101 -41.05 5.37 -7.46
C GLU A 101 -40.07 5.35 -8.63
N VAL A 102 -39.86 4.18 -9.22
CA VAL A 102 -38.95 4.03 -10.36
C VAL A 102 -39.68 4.49 -11.62
N MET A 103 -39.35 5.70 -12.09
CA MET A 103 -39.90 6.24 -13.34
C MET A 103 -39.21 5.66 -14.57
N GLU A 104 -37.90 5.41 -14.49
CA GLU A 104 -37.12 4.81 -15.54
C GLU A 104 -36.12 3.82 -14.94
N ASP A 105 -36.14 2.58 -15.41
CA ASP A 105 -35.22 1.52 -15.00
C ASP A 105 -34.08 1.43 -16.01
N GLY A 106 -32.98 2.07 -15.72
CA GLY A 106 -31.80 2.10 -16.59
C GLY A 106 -31.23 0.71 -16.90
N LEU A 107 -31.26 -0.22 -15.94
CA LEU A 107 -30.83 -1.61 -16.19
C LEU A 107 -31.73 -2.30 -17.20
N LYS A 108 -33.06 -2.18 -17.04
CA LYS A 108 -34.02 -2.76 -17.97
C LYS A 108 -33.87 -2.18 -19.38
N GLU A 109 -33.62 -0.89 -19.50
CA GLU A 109 -33.36 -0.26 -20.80
C GLU A 109 -32.03 -0.74 -21.40
N ALA A 110 -30.97 -0.86 -20.60
CA ALA A 110 -29.68 -1.42 -21.03
C ALA A 110 -29.87 -2.87 -21.56
N LEU A 111 -30.60 -3.72 -20.85
CA LEU A 111 -30.85 -5.09 -21.28
C LEU A 111 -31.68 -5.18 -22.59
N LYS A 112 -32.61 -4.26 -22.82
CA LYS A 112 -33.31 -4.17 -24.12
C LYS A 112 -32.35 -3.81 -25.27
N LEU A 113 -31.35 -2.96 -25.00
CA LEU A 113 -30.35 -2.62 -26.00
C LEU A 113 -29.43 -3.82 -26.28
N VAL A 114 -29.00 -4.53 -25.23
CA VAL A 114 -28.18 -5.75 -25.36
C VAL A 114 -28.87 -6.80 -26.26
N GLN A 115 -30.17 -7.01 -26.08
CA GLN A 115 -30.94 -7.97 -26.90
C GLN A 115 -31.03 -7.59 -28.40
N LYS A 116 -30.90 -6.31 -28.73
CA LYS A 116 -30.96 -5.80 -30.09
C LYS A 116 -29.62 -5.63 -30.75
N ALA A 117 -28.55 -5.56 -29.95
CA ALA A 117 -27.20 -5.26 -30.42
C ALA A 117 -26.53 -6.52 -31.00
N GLU A 118 -25.82 -6.38 -32.10
CA GLU A 118 -24.96 -7.43 -32.65
C GLU A 118 -23.70 -7.62 -31.80
N LYS A 119 -23.16 -6.53 -31.27
CA LYS A 119 -22.00 -6.49 -30.38
C LYS A 119 -22.32 -5.65 -29.16
N THR A 120 -21.93 -6.12 -28.01
CA THR A 120 -22.15 -5.42 -26.73
C THR A 120 -20.81 -5.09 -26.09
N VAL A 121 -20.64 -3.83 -25.69
CA VAL A 121 -19.50 -3.35 -24.91
C VAL A 121 -20.05 -2.67 -23.66
N VAL A 122 -19.59 -3.10 -22.49
CA VAL A 122 -19.95 -2.49 -21.21
C VAL A 122 -18.77 -1.70 -20.71
N VAL A 123 -18.93 -0.42 -20.48
CA VAL A 123 -17.87 0.45 -19.95
C VAL A 123 -18.13 0.69 -18.47
N LEU A 124 -17.15 0.31 -17.65
CA LEU A 124 -17.15 0.42 -16.20
C LEU A 124 -15.90 1.17 -15.74
N GLY A 125 -15.83 1.53 -14.48
CA GLY A 125 -14.60 2.06 -13.92
C GLY A 125 -14.81 3.12 -12.84
N SER A 126 -13.72 3.83 -12.54
CA SER A 126 -13.71 4.85 -11.52
C SER A 126 -14.03 6.22 -12.10
N ASN A 127 -14.85 6.96 -11.35
CA ASN A 127 -15.05 8.38 -11.58
C ASN A 127 -14.38 9.16 -10.44
N PRO A 128 -13.37 9.99 -10.73
CA PRO A 128 -12.62 10.72 -9.69
C PRO A 128 -13.47 11.71 -8.91
N VAL A 129 -14.67 12.02 -9.39
CA VAL A 129 -15.60 12.93 -8.71
C VAL A 129 -16.59 12.17 -7.82
N ILE A 130 -16.91 10.91 -8.15
CA ILE A 130 -17.99 10.17 -7.47
C ILE A 130 -17.45 9.08 -6.55
N ASN A 131 -16.49 8.27 -6.99
CA ASN A 131 -16.08 7.05 -6.29
C ASN A 131 -14.58 6.80 -6.24
N SER A 132 -13.76 7.81 -6.47
CA SER A 132 -12.29 7.71 -6.44
C SER A 132 -11.65 9.05 -6.12
N LYS A 133 -12.22 9.77 -5.20
CA LYS A 133 -11.85 11.12 -4.84
C LYS A 133 -10.70 11.10 -3.84
N GLU A 134 -9.76 12.04 -3.97
CA GLU A 134 -8.75 12.31 -2.95
C GLU A 134 -9.41 12.67 -1.62
N GLU A 135 -8.88 12.20 -0.50
CA GLU A 135 -9.40 12.36 0.87
C GLU A 135 -10.69 11.58 1.21
N ILE A 136 -11.46 11.18 0.20
CA ILE A 136 -12.65 10.33 0.39
C ILE A 136 -12.47 9.11 -0.51
N ASP A 137 -11.43 8.33 -0.23
CA ASP A 137 -11.08 7.17 -1.02
C ASP A 137 -12.05 6.00 -0.81
N ARG A 138 -11.92 5.04 -1.71
CA ARG A 138 -12.65 3.79 -1.62
C ARG A 138 -12.19 3.02 -0.39
N THR A 139 -13.14 2.44 0.31
CA THR A 139 -12.88 1.53 1.44
C THR A 139 -12.72 0.07 1.01
N THR A 140 -12.84 -0.24 -0.30
CA THR A 140 -12.79 -1.59 -0.86
C THR A 140 -12.22 -1.57 -2.28
N LEU A 141 -11.63 -2.69 -2.69
CA LEU A 141 -11.21 -2.95 -4.08
C LEU A 141 -12.37 -3.36 -4.99
N ALA A 142 -13.56 -3.61 -4.46
CA ALA A 142 -14.70 -4.01 -5.25
C ALA A 142 -15.19 -2.90 -6.21
N LEU A 143 -15.75 -3.30 -7.34
CA LEU A 143 -16.50 -2.37 -8.20
C LEU A 143 -17.69 -1.78 -7.43
N PRO A 144 -18.10 -0.53 -7.75
CA PRO A 144 -19.37 -0.02 -7.23
C PRO A 144 -20.52 -1.00 -7.49
N PRO A 145 -21.38 -1.27 -6.50
CA PRO A 145 -22.40 -2.31 -6.60
C PRO A 145 -23.31 -2.20 -7.84
N ALA A 146 -23.67 -0.98 -8.23
CA ALA A 146 -24.48 -0.75 -9.44
C ALA A 146 -23.74 -1.13 -10.74
N GLN A 147 -22.42 -0.92 -10.79
CA GLN A 147 -21.60 -1.31 -11.94
C GLN A 147 -21.42 -2.84 -12.01
N GLN A 148 -21.16 -3.46 -10.87
CA GLN A 148 -21.09 -4.92 -10.79
C GLN A 148 -22.41 -5.55 -11.24
N HIS A 149 -23.54 -5.07 -10.70
CA HIS A 149 -24.86 -5.56 -11.07
C HIS A 149 -25.17 -5.39 -12.57
N LEU A 150 -24.85 -4.23 -13.15
CA LEU A 150 -24.99 -4.00 -14.59
C LEU A 150 -24.20 -5.02 -15.41
N ALA A 151 -22.92 -5.23 -15.04
CA ALA A 151 -22.06 -6.17 -15.75
C ALA A 151 -22.57 -7.61 -15.67
N ASP A 152 -22.99 -8.05 -14.48
CA ASP A 152 -23.50 -9.39 -14.25
C ASP A 152 -24.77 -9.66 -15.08
N GLU A 153 -25.71 -8.74 -15.08
CA GLU A 153 -26.95 -8.89 -15.84
C GLU A 153 -26.73 -8.82 -17.37
N VAL A 154 -25.79 -7.97 -17.82
CA VAL A 154 -25.42 -7.93 -19.23
C VAL A 154 -24.72 -9.22 -19.66
N LEU A 155 -23.79 -9.75 -18.88
CA LEU A 155 -23.09 -11.00 -19.18
C LEU A 155 -24.02 -12.21 -19.15
N LYS A 156 -25.05 -12.22 -18.30
CA LYS A 156 -26.13 -13.22 -18.33
C LYS A 156 -26.95 -13.13 -19.64
N ALA A 157 -27.26 -11.92 -20.09
CA ALA A 157 -28.04 -11.70 -21.30
C ALA A 157 -27.24 -11.91 -22.60
N ASN A 158 -25.95 -11.57 -22.57
CA ASN A 158 -25.00 -11.73 -23.68
C ASN A 158 -23.60 -12.12 -23.16
N PRO A 159 -23.28 -13.42 -23.09
CA PRO A 159 -21.96 -13.90 -22.64
C PRO A 159 -20.78 -13.48 -23.54
N ASP A 160 -21.04 -12.94 -24.73
CA ASP A 160 -20.02 -12.43 -25.65
C ASP A 160 -19.76 -10.92 -25.48
N ALA A 161 -20.41 -10.30 -24.50
CA ALA A 161 -20.15 -8.89 -24.20
C ALA A 161 -18.70 -8.67 -23.75
N VAL A 162 -18.11 -7.57 -24.26
CA VAL A 162 -16.75 -7.13 -23.87
C VAL A 162 -16.85 -6.12 -22.75
N ILE A 163 -16.08 -6.32 -21.70
CA ILE A 163 -15.96 -5.36 -20.61
C ILE A 163 -14.81 -4.41 -20.90
N VAL A 164 -15.06 -3.11 -20.82
CA VAL A 164 -14.03 -2.06 -20.86
C VAL A 164 -13.96 -1.42 -19.49
N LEU A 165 -12.84 -1.54 -18.83
CA LEU A 165 -12.61 -1.00 -17.50
C LEU A 165 -11.69 0.24 -17.58
N VAL A 166 -12.26 1.42 -17.31
CA VAL A 166 -11.56 2.70 -17.31
C VAL A 166 -11.31 3.12 -15.88
N THR A 167 -10.08 2.96 -15.41
CA THR A 167 -9.72 3.27 -14.02
C THR A 167 -8.22 3.49 -13.87
N ASN A 168 -7.82 4.33 -12.91
CA ASN A 168 -6.43 4.49 -12.51
C ASN A 168 -6.02 3.56 -11.36
N TYR A 169 -6.97 2.81 -10.81
CA TYR A 169 -6.81 1.96 -9.64
C TYR A 169 -7.17 0.52 -9.96
N PRO A 170 -6.53 -0.49 -9.31
CA PRO A 170 -6.95 -1.87 -9.42
C PRO A 170 -8.33 -2.07 -8.77
N TYR A 171 -9.09 -3.00 -9.34
CA TYR A 171 -10.34 -3.52 -8.78
C TYR A 171 -10.23 -5.03 -8.55
N SER A 172 -10.87 -5.51 -7.50
CA SER A 172 -11.14 -6.94 -7.33
C SER A 172 -12.34 -7.30 -8.23
N ILE A 173 -12.03 -7.85 -9.39
CA ILE A 173 -13.04 -8.23 -10.42
C ILE A 173 -12.97 -9.73 -10.71
N VAL A 174 -12.81 -10.56 -9.67
CA VAL A 174 -12.65 -12.02 -9.81
C VAL A 174 -13.80 -12.64 -10.58
N ASP A 175 -15.04 -12.29 -10.25
CA ASP A 175 -16.23 -12.83 -10.92
C ASP A 175 -16.35 -12.37 -12.38
N LEU A 176 -16.05 -11.10 -12.65
CA LEU A 176 -16.01 -10.61 -14.02
C LEU A 176 -14.92 -11.31 -14.85
N ASN A 177 -13.74 -11.53 -14.26
CA ASN A 177 -12.65 -12.24 -14.92
C ASN A 177 -13.00 -13.70 -15.23
N ALA A 178 -13.81 -14.34 -14.37
CA ALA A 178 -14.27 -15.71 -14.60
C ALA A 178 -15.36 -15.81 -15.66
N ASN A 179 -16.22 -14.81 -15.79
CA ASN A 179 -17.43 -14.85 -16.62
C ASN A 179 -17.31 -14.12 -17.96
N ALA A 180 -16.49 -13.06 -18.04
CA ALA A 180 -16.30 -12.29 -19.27
C ALA A 180 -15.26 -12.94 -20.18
N LYS A 181 -15.55 -13.04 -21.46
CA LYS A 181 -14.62 -13.56 -22.48
C LYS A 181 -13.48 -12.60 -22.79
N ALA A 182 -13.69 -11.31 -22.61
CA ALA A 182 -12.68 -10.27 -22.82
C ALA A 182 -12.89 -9.09 -21.89
N ILE A 183 -11.79 -8.64 -21.28
CA ILE A 183 -11.73 -7.43 -20.46
C ILE A 183 -10.61 -6.54 -21.04
N LEU A 184 -10.96 -5.33 -21.44
CA LEU A 184 -10.01 -4.30 -21.87
C LEU A 184 -9.87 -3.28 -20.75
N TYR A 185 -8.67 -3.19 -20.18
CA TYR A 185 -8.33 -2.19 -19.18
C TYR A 185 -7.61 -1.00 -19.80
N THR A 186 -7.96 0.19 -19.36
CA THR A 186 -7.23 1.42 -19.65
C THR A 186 -7.29 2.39 -18.47
N ALA A 187 -6.21 3.15 -18.26
CA ALA A 187 -6.23 4.27 -17.34
C ALA A 187 -7.13 5.40 -17.90
N SER A 188 -7.54 6.32 -17.04
CA SER A 188 -8.22 7.55 -17.46
C SER A 188 -7.30 8.35 -18.37
N GLY A 189 -7.64 8.39 -19.63
CA GLY A 189 -6.87 9.08 -20.68
C GLY A 189 -7.38 10.49 -20.94
N SER A 190 -6.78 11.12 -21.94
CA SER A 190 -7.19 12.43 -22.44
C SER A 190 -8.22 12.32 -23.58
N GLN A 191 -8.26 13.31 -24.45
CA GLN A 191 -9.21 13.46 -25.56
C GLN A 191 -9.34 12.22 -26.46
N GLU A 192 -8.25 11.47 -26.67
CA GLU A 192 -8.21 10.33 -27.60
C GLU A 192 -8.49 8.97 -26.94
N LEU A 193 -8.98 8.95 -25.70
CA LEU A 193 -9.29 7.72 -24.97
C LEU A 193 -10.23 6.79 -25.77
N GLY A 194 -11.33 7.34 -26.26
CA GLY A 194 -12.31 6.60 -27.06
C GLY A 194 -11.73 6.07 -28.38
N THR A 195 -10.88 6.85 -29.03
CA THR A 195 -10.17 6.46 -30.27
C THR A 195 -9.24 5.28 -30.00
N GLY A 196 -8.49 5.31 -28.88
CA GLY A 196 -7.60 4.23 -28.47
C GLY A 196 -8.34 2.94 -28.16
N ILE A 197 -9.40 3.02 -27.35
CA ILE A 197 -10.29 1.87 -27.04
C ILE A 197 -10.88 1.27 -28.32
N GLY A 198 -11.46 2.11 -29.19
CA GLY A 198 -12.06 1.67 -30.45
C GLY A 198 -11.06 1.05 -31.42
N ALA A 199 -9.79 1.50 -31.42
CA ALA A 199 -8.73 0.92 -32.23
C ALA A 199 -8.38 -0.51 -31.79
N VAL A 200 -8.33 -0.76 -30.48
CA VAL A 200 -8.10 -2.10 -29.94
C VAL A 200 -9.31 -2.99 -30.19
N LEU A 201 -10.52 -2.55 -29.83
CA LEU A 201 -11.74 -3.35 -29.99
C LEU A 201 -12.01 -3.73 -31.47
N SER A 202 -11.64 -2.87 -32.41
CA SER A 202 -11.78 -3.16 -33.85
C SER A 202 -10.64 -3.99 -34.45
N GLY A 203 -9.60 -4.32 -33.66
CA GLY A 203 -8.42 -5.04 -34.14
C GLY A 203 -7.47 -4.20 -35.00
N ARG A 204 -7.69 -2.89 -35.14
CA ARG A 204 -6.75 -1.99 -35.87
C ARG A 204 -5.41 -1.86 -35.17
N VAL A 205 -5.40 -2.00 -33.85
CA VAL A 205 -4.20 -1.98 -33.02
C VAL A 205 -4.20 -3.23 -32.16
N ASN A 206 -3.09 -3.96 -32.20
CA ASN A 206 -2.84 -5.06 -31.27
C ASN A 206 -2.40 -4.48 -29.92
N PRO A 207 -3.07 -4.79 -28.80
CA PRO A 207 -2.68 -4.26 -27.50
C PRO A 207 -1.31 -4.76 -27.06
N ALA A 208 -0.52 -3.91 -26.43
CA ALA A 208 0.83 -4.23 -25.95
C ALA A 208 1.15 -3.59 -24.59
N ALA A 209 0.18 -2.91 -23.99
CA ALA A 209 0.36 -2.34 -22.65
C ALA A 209 0.48 -3.44 -21.59
N ARG A 210 1.15 -3.11 -20.50
CA ARG A 210 1.34 -3.98 -19.35
C ARG A 210 0.87 -3.27 -18.08
N LEU A 211 0.28 -4.02 -17.15
CA LEU A 211 -0.19 -3.50 -15.87
C LEU A 211 1.00 -2.98 -15.03
N PRO A 212 0.98 -1.71 -14.59
CA PRO A 212 2.06 -1.13 -13.80
C PRO A 212 1.93 -1.43 -12.30
N MET A 213 0.97 -2.26 -11.90
CA MET A 213 0.68 -2.59 -10.52
C MET A 213 0.12 -4.00 -10.38
N THR A 214 0.21 -4.56 -9.19
CA THR A 214 -0.42 -5.83 -8.82
C THR A 214 -1.92 -5.63 -8.60
N TRP A 215 -2.76 -6.50 -9.15
CA TRP A 215 -4.20 -6.55 -8.89
C TRP A 215 -4.49 -7.70 -7.95
N TYR A 216 -4.95 -7.39 -6.75
CA TYR A 216 -5.28 -8.36 -5.71
C TYR A 216 -6.65 -9.00 -5.94
N GLN A 217 -6.91 -10.16 -5.32
CA GLN A 217 -8.19 -10.84 -5.47
C GLN A 217 -9.26 -10.29 -4.53
N ALA A 218 -8.85 -9.85 -3.32
CA ALA A 218 -9.77 -9.39 -2.30
C ALA A 218 -9.13 -8.30 -1.42
N ASP A 219 -9.93 -7.63 -0.62
CA ASP A 219 -9.47 -6.61 0.33
C ASP A 219 -8.59 -7.22 1.42
N GLU A 220 -8.83 -8.48 1.79
CA GLU A 220 -8.09 -9.24 2.79
C GLU A 220 -6.63 -9.53 2.37
N ASP A 221 -6.31 -9.39 1.08
CA ASP A 221 -4.94 -9.49 0.57
C ASP A 221 -4.10 -8.25 0.90
N LEU A 222 -4.74 -7.18 1.35
CA LEU A 222 -4.08 -5.93 1.70
C LEU A 222 -3.80 -5.86 3.21
N PRO A 223 -2.62 -5.37 3.62
CA PRO A 223 -2.38 -5.03 5.02
C PRO A 223 -3.20 -3.80 5.42
N ASP A 224 -3.24 -3.52 6.73
CA ASP A 224 -3.81 -2.28 7.27
C ASP A 224 -3.30 -1.06 6.50
N ILE A 225 -4.17 -0.11 6.19
CA ILE A 225 -3.83 1.08 5.40
C ILE A 225 -2.73 1.93 6.06
N ASN A 226 -2.65 1.92 7.38
CA ASN A 226 -1.64 2.62 8.16
C ASN A 226 -0.33 1.83 8.32
N ASP A 227 -0.27 0.59 7.84
CA ASP A 227 0.96 -0.19 7.81
C ASP A 227 1.78 0.17 6.57
N TYR A 228 2.81 0.99 6.75
CA TYR A 228 3.72 1.43 5.69
C TYR A 228 4.93 0.51 5.49
N ASP A 229 5.04 -0.59 6.24
CA ASP A 229 6.11 -1.57 6.03
C ASP A 229 5.78 -2.45 4.81
N ILE A 230 6.40 -2.13 3.68
CA ILE A 230 6.19 -2.85 2.42
C ILE A 230 6.71 -4.29 2.46
N ILE A 231 7.68 -4.59 3.34
CA ILE A 231 8.27 -5.93 3.49
C ILE A 231 7.38 -6.79 4.37
N LYS A 232 7.09 -6.37 5.60
CA LYS A 232 6.25 -7.12 6.55
C LYS A 232 4.80 -7.19 6.11
N GLY A 233 4.28 -6.09 5.57
CA GLY A 233 2.96 -6.02 4.96
C GLY A 233 2.86 -6.75 3.63
N LYS A 234 3.96 -7.38 3.15
CA LYS A 234 4.01 -8.14 1.89
C LYS A 234 3.39 -7.40 0.71
N ARG A 235 3.71 -6.10 0.57
CA ARG A 235 3.09 -5.26 -0.46
C ARG A 235 3.74 -5.47 -1.82
N THR A 236 2.93 -5.35 -2.86
CA THR A 236 3.31 -5.40 -4.28
C THR A 236 3.90 -6.76 -4.73
N TYR A 237 4.14 -6.88 -6.04
CA TYR A 237 4.77 -8.08 -6.65
C TYR A 237 6.16 -8.41 -6.08
N GLN A 238 6.77 -7.45 -5.36
CA GLN A 238 8.10 -7.65 -4.78
C GLN A 238 8.06 -8.52 -3.51
N TYR A 239 6.98 -8.46 -2.74
CA TYR A 239 6.91 -9.16 -1.45
C TYR A 239 5.62 -9.96 -1.24
N PHE A 240 4.57 -9.73 -2.05
CA PHE A 240 3.33 -10.49 -1.96
C PHE A 240 3.51 -11.87 -2.58
N ASP A 241 3.36 -12.90 -1.76
CA ASP A 241 3.51 -14.32 -2.12
C ASP A 241 2.17 -15.05 -2.31
N GLY A 242 1.06 -14.33 -2.14
CA GLY A 242 -0.30 -14.84 -2.34
C GLY A 242 -0.70 -14.91 -3.82
N LYS A 243 -1.91 -15.43 -4.06
CA LYS A 243 -2.48 -15.49 -5.40
C LYS A 243 -3.06 -14.13 -5.79
N VAL A 244 -2.58 -13.56 -6.88
CA VAL A 244 -3.07 -12.30 -7.42
C VAL A 244 -4.14 -12.52 -8.51
N LEU A 245 -4.99 -11.52 -8.74
CA LEU A 245 -5.91 -11.53 -9.88
C LEU A 245 -5.11 -11.32 -11.18
N TYR A 246 -4.33 -10.23 -11.24
CA TYR A 246 -3.37 -10.00 -12.32
C TYR A 246 -2.01 -9.58 -11.73
N PRO A 247 -0.92 -10.21 -12.18
CA PRO A 247 0.40 -9.85 -11.70
C PRO A 247 0.89 -8.51 -12.28
N PHE A 248 1.87 -7.90 -11.61
CA PHE A 248 2.61 -6.79 -12.19
C PHE A 248 3.23 -7.16 -13.54
N GLY A 249 3.14 -6.28 -14.50
CA GLY A 249 3.66 -6.51 -15.86
C GLY A 249 2.74 -7.34 -16.76
N TYR A 250 1.57 -7.80 -16.28
CA TYR A 250 0.62 -8.60 -17.05
C TYR A 250 -0.03 -7.81 -18.18
N GLY A 251 -0.27 -8.49 -19.29
CA GLY A 251 -1.05 -7.99 -20.43
C GLY A 251 -1.08 -9.03 -21.54
N LEU A 252 -2.16 -9.02 -22.32
CA LEU A 252 -2.36 -9.94 -23.44
C LEU A 252 -2.09 -9.24 -24.77
N SER A 253 -1.90 -10.04 -25.80
CA SER A 253 -1.77 -9.63 -27.20
C SER A 253 -2.68 -10.50 -28.07
N TYR A 254 -3.00 -10.05 -29.27
CA TYR A 254 -3.67 -10.86 -30.27
C TYR A 254 -2.72 -11.88 -30.96
N THR A 255 -1.43 -11.85 -30.59
CA THR A 255 -0.42 -12.79 -31.06
C THR A 255 0.37 -13.39 -29.89
N GLY A 256 1.15 -14.43 -30.14
CA GLY A 256 2.01 -15.05 -29.14
C GLY A 256 3.50 -14.70 -29.37
N PHE A 257 4.30 -14.86 -28.32
CA PHE A 257 5.75 -14.62 -28.37
C PHE A 257 6.50 -15.72 -27.62
N ARG A 258 7.67 -16.12 -28.13
CA ARG A 258 8.60 -17.06 -27.51
C ARG A 258 9.94 -16.38 -27.27
N TYR A 259 10.55 -16.64 -26.10
CA TYR A 259 11.86 -16.12 -25.71
C TYR A 259 12.86 -17.27 -25.72
N GLU A 260 14.02 -17.03 -26.28
CA GLU A 260 15.07 -18.04 -26.44
C GLU A 260 16.47 -17.42 -26.30
N GLU A 261 17.46 -18.27 -26.08
CA GLU A 261 18.88 -17.93 -26.15
C GLU A 261 19.33 -16.80 -25.22
N MET A 262 18.86 -16.81 -23.96
CA MET A 262 19.31 -15.82 -23.00
C MET A 262 20.81 -15.99 -22.71
N GLN A 263 21.54 -14.90 -22.88
CA GLN A 263 22.98 -14.80 -22.63
C GLN A 263 23.27 -13.58 -21.76
N THR A 264 24.24 -13.72 -20.86
CA THR A 264 24.66 -12.65 -19.96
C THR A 264 26.14 -12.32 -20.16
N GLU A 265 26.48 -11.05 -20.05
CA GLU A 265 27.84 -10.52 -20.08
C GLU A 265 28.02 -9.59 -18.89
N GLU A 266 28.88 -9.96 -17.93
CA GLU A 266 29.21 -9.10 -16.81
C GLU A 266 30.25 -8.07 -17.24
N LYS A 267 29.98 -6.78 -16.99
CA LYS A 267 30.91 -5.68 -17.14
C LYS A 267 31.25 -5.07 -15.77
N GLU A 268 32.08 -4.06 -15.75
CA GLU A 268 32.51 -3.40 -14.52
C GLU A 268 31.32 -2.90 -13.69
N ASP A 269 30.43 -2.12 -14.30
CA ASP A 269 29.31 -1.44 -13.60
C ASP A 269 27.93 -2.03 -13.92
N GLU A 270 27.81 -2.92 -14.90
CA GLU A 270 26.52 -3.43 -15.37
C GLU A 270 26.61 -4.91 -15.81
N ILE A 271 25.44 -5.53 -15.90
CA ILE A 271 25.24 -6.85 -16.48
C ILE A 271 24.38 -6.66 -17.72
N ILE A 272 24.91 -7.04 -18.88
CA ILE A 272 24.17 -7.04 -20.14
C ILE A 272 23.49 -8.37 -20.33
N VAL A 273 22.21 -8.34 -20.66
CA VAL A 273 21.38 -9.51 -20.97
C VAL A 273 20.89 -9.41 -22.40
N ARG A 274 21.14 -10.46 -23.20
CA ARG A 274 20.66 -10.57 -24.58
C ARG A 274 19.80 -11.81 -24.70
N LEU A 275 18.67 -11.70 -25.40
CA LEU A 275 17.82 -12.83 -25.73
C LEU A 275 17.08 -12.60 -27.05
N SER A 276 16.61 -13.69 -27.65
CA SER A 276 15.82 -13.66 -28.87
C SER A 276 14.33 -13.72 -28.56
N VAL A 277 13.52 -12.89 -29.24
CA VAL A 277 12.05 -12.86 -29.16
C VAL A 277 11.48 -13.17 -30.54
N THR A 278 10.70 -14.23 -30.64
CA THR A 278 10.05 -14.67 -31.89
C THR A 278 8.54 -14.52 -31.78
N SER A 279 7.90 -13.90 -32.78
CA SER A 279 6.43 -13.91 -32.89
C SER A 279 5.96 -15.29 -33.35
N THR A 280 5.01 -15.89 -32.60
CA THR A 280 4.54 -17.25 -32.85
C THR A 280 3.09 -17.32 -33.35
N GLY A 281 2.40 -16.19 -33.43
CA GLY A 281 1.03 -16.12 -33.95
C GLY A 281 0.96 -15.55 -35.37
N ASP A 282 -0.26 -15.33 -35.84
CA ASP A 282 -0.55 -14.98 -37.24
C ASP A 282 -0.69 -13.49 -37.51
N VAL A 283 -0.66 -12.68 -36.48
CA VAL A 283 -0.78 -11.21 -36.61
C VAL A 283 0.44 -10.51 -36.02
N LYS A 284 0.77 -9.37 -36.62
CA LYS A 284 1.84 -8.50 -36.13
C LYS A 284 1.48 -7.95 -34.75
N GLY A 285 2.47 -7.88 -33.86
CA GLY A 285 2.28 -7.34 -32.52
C GLY A 285 3.56 -6.82 -31.89
N ASP A 286 3.37 -6.11 -30.79
CA ASP A 286 4.47 -5.68 -29.93
C ASP A 286 4.57 -6.58 -28.71
N GLU A 287 5.78 -6.84 -28.25
CA GLU A 287 6.06 -7.52 -27.00
C GLU A 287 6.81 -6.60 -26.05
N VAL A 288 6.56 -6.73 -24.74
CA VAL A 288 7.33 -6.04 -23.70
C VAL A 288 8.09 -7.06 -22.88
N VAL A 289 9.36 -7.20 -23.20
CA VAL A 289 10.29 -8.06 -22.45
C VAL A 289 10.69 -7.35 -21.17
N GLN A 290 10.51 -8.01 -20.04
CA GLN A 290 10.76 -7.49 -18.70
C GLN A 290 11.90 -8.31 -18.07
N LEU A 291 12.91 -7.63 -17.54
CA LEU A 291 14.05 -8.24 -16.87
C LEU A 291 13.93 -8.02 -15.36
N TYR A 292 13.81 -9.10 -14.64
CA TYR A 292 13.74 -9.13 -13.18
C TYR A 292 15.02 -9.72 -12.60
N VAL A 293 15.31 -9.32 -11.36
CA VAL A 293 16.42 -9.86 -10.58
C VAL A 293 15.93 -10.29 -9.20
N HIS A 294 16.39 -11.44 -8.76
CA HIS A 294 16.29 -11.93 -7.38
C HIS A 294 17.69 -12.16 -6.81
N LYS A 295 17.91 -11.82 -5.54
CA LYS A 295 19.14 -12.15 -4.81
C LYS A 295 18.89 -13.34 -3.91
N GLU A 296 19.59 -14.44 -4.17
CA GLU A 296 19.55 -15.63 -3.34
C GLU A 296 20.45 -15.48 -2.09
N ASP A 297 20.12 -16.21 -1.04
CA ASP A 297 20.92 -16.30 0.20
C ASP A 297 21.39 -14.94 0.75
N SER A 298 20.48 -13.97 0.79
CA SER A 298 20.77 -12.65 1.34
C SER A 298 20.65 -12.60 2.86
N ARG A 299 21.50 -11.80 3.51
CA ARG A 299 21.41 -11.50 4.94
C ARG A 299 20.10 -10.82 5.32
N VAL A 300 19.51 -10.08 4.40
CA VAL A 300 18.25 -9.33 4.60
C VAL A 300 17.15 -9.89 3.72
N VAL A 301 15.90 -9.60 4.08
CA VAL A 301 14.76 -9.94 3.21
C VAL A 301 14.88 -9.16 1.90
N ARG A 302 14.98 -9.88 0.80
CA ARG A 302 15.06 -9.30 -0.56
C ARG A 302 13.73 -9.49 -1.27
N PRO A 303 13.41 -8.65 -2.26
CA PRO A 303 12.25 -8.87 -3.11
C PRO A 303 12.23 -10.27 -3.72
N ILE A 304 11.06 -10.89 -3.82
CA ILE A 304 10.84 -12.14 -4.58
C ILE A 304 11.41 -11.99 -5.98
N ARG A 305 11.20 -10.84 -6.58
CA ARG A 305 11.88 -10.34 -7.78
C ARG A 305 11.69 -8.84 -7.91
N GLN A 306 12.62 -8.19 -8.59
CA GLN A 306 12.56 -6.74 -8.81
C GLN A 306 12.82 -6.43 -10.29
N LEU A 307 11.90 -5.72 -10.94
CA LEU A 307 12.09 -5.25 -12.31
C LEU A 307 13.30 -4.30 -12.36
N LYS A 308 14.24 -4.57 -13.25
CA LYS A 308 15.45 -3.77 -13.44
C LYS A 308 15.52 -3.11 -14.80
N ASP A 309 14.97 -3.74 -15.82
CA ASP A 309 14.91 -3.17 -17.15
C ASP A 309 13.74 -3.75 -17.95
N PHE A 310 13.31 -3.08 -18.98
CA PHE A 310 12.33 -3.59 -19.93
C PHE A 310 12.54 -2.97 -21.32
N VAL A 311 12.14 -3.73 -22.34
CA VAL A 311 12.19 -3.24 -23.73
C VAL A 311 10.91 -3.60 -24.48
N ARG A 312 10.35 -2.63 -25.19
CA ARG A 312 9.23 -2.88 -26.10
C ARG A 312 9.76 -3.20 -27.50
N VAL A 313 9.55 -4.42 -27.94
CA VAL A 313 9.83 -4.89 -29.30
C VAL A 313 8.64 -4.58 -30.17
N LYS A 314 8.76 -3.54 -31.00
CA LYS A 314 7.64 -3.05 -31.80
C LYS A 314 7.50 -3.77 -33.13
N ASP A 315 6.26 -3.91 -33.61
CA ASP A 315 5.93 -4.35 -34.97
C ASP A 315 6.55 -5.69 -35.37
N LEU A 316 6.61 -6.67 -34.46
CA LEU A 316 7.15 -7.99 -34.76
C LEU A 316 6.18 -8.75 -35.67
N ALA A 317 6.60 -9.06 -36.88
CA ALA A 317 5.79 -9.77 -37.87
C ALA A 317 5.66 -11.27 -37.51
N PRO A 318 4.65 -12.00 -37.97
CA PRO A 318 4.52 -13.44 -37.81
C PRO A 318 5.80 -14.16 -38.23
N GLY A 319 6.34 -15.00 -37.33
CA GLY A 319 7.60 -15.75 -37.54
C GLY A 319 8.88 -14.93 -37.45
N GLU A 320 8.81 -13.61 -37.31
CA GLU A 320 10.00 -12.78 -37.16
C GLU A 320 10.63 -12.96 -35.79
N THR A 321 11.97 -13.01 -35.78
CA THR A 321 12.80 -13.07 -34.56
C THR A 321 13.64 -11.81 -34.47
N ARG A 322 13.70 -11.21 -33.28
CA ARG A 322 14.60 -10.09 -32.95
C ARG A 322 15.38 -10.37 -31.68
N THR A 323 16.64 -10.03 -31.70
CA THR A 323 17.47 -10.01 -30.50
C THR A 323 17.25 -8.70 -29.77
N VAL A 324 16.99 -8.79 -28.47
CA VAL A 324 16.88 -7.65 -27.56
C VAL A 324 18.05 -7.62 -26.59
N THR A 325 18.40 -6.42 -26.15
CA THR A 325 19.43 -6.19 -25.16
C THR A 325 18.82 -5.39 -24.00
N LEU A 326 19.04 -5.89 -22.79
CA LEU A 326 18.64 -5.29 -21.53
C LEU A 326 19.88 -5.15 -20.65
N SER A 327 19.82 -4.27 -19.64
CA SER A 327 20.95 -4.11 -18.72
C SER A 327 20.50 -3.98 -17.28
N VAL A 328 21.35 -4.40 -16.35
CA VAL A 328 21.16 -4.24 -14.91
C VAL A 328 22.40 -3.53 -14.37
N LYS A 329 22.24 -2.34 -13.85
CA LYS A 329 23.32 -1.63 -13.16
C LYS A 329 23.62 -2.27 -11.81
N LYS A 330 24.88 -2.57 -11.53
CA LYS A 330 25.29 -3.17 -10.25
C LYS A 330 24.93 -2.29 -9.04
N GLU A 331 24.94 -0.97 -9.21
CA GLU A 331 24.51 -0.03 -8.17
C GLU A 331 23.05 -0.22 -7.74
N GLU A 332 22.16 -0.64 -8.66
CA GLU A 332 20.74 -0.89 -8.39
C GLU A 332 20.48 -2.23 -7.68
N LEU A 333 21.49 -3.08 -7.55
CA LEU A 333 21.44 -4.35 -6.81
C LEU A 333 21.88 -4.19 -5.35
N ARG A 334 22.40 -3.02 -4.98
CA ARG A 334 22.81 -2.71 -3.63
C ARG A 334 21.63 -2.64 -2.67
N TYR A 335 21.88 -2.96 -1.42
CA TYR A 335 20.96 -2.76 -0.31
C TYR A 335 21.62 -1.91 0.77
N PHE A 336 20.81 -1.28 1.61
CA PHE A 336 21.33 -0.55 2.76
C PHE A 336 21.70 -1.54 3.87
N ASP A 337 22.99 -1.61 4.19
CA ASP A 337 23.46 -2.43 5.30
C ASP A 337 23.43 -1.63 6.61
N VAL A 338 22.60 -2.11 7.54
CA VAL A 338 22.39 -1.44 8.84
C VAL A 338 23.61 -1.51 9.75
N ILE A 339 24.58 -2.40 9.50
CA ILE A 339 25.81 -2.50 10.27
C ILE A 339 26.79 -1.41 9.85
N SER A 340 27.13 -1.35 8.59
CA SER A 340 28.07 -0.34 8.07
C SER A 340 27.44 1.04 7.84
N GLY A 341 26.10 1.11 7.72
CA GLY A 341 25.39 2.32 7.35
C GLY A 341 25.61 2.74 5.89
N GLN A 342 25.94 1.81 5.00
CA GLN A 342 26.26 2.07 3.61
C GLN A 342 25.43 1.20 2.66
N MET A 343 25.37 1.62 1.40
CA MET A 343 24.81 0.81 0.33
C MET A 343 25.83 -0.22 -0.14
N LEU A 344 25.56 -1.51 0.08
CA LEU A 344 26.44 -2.64 -0.28
C LEU A 344 25.89 -3.44 -1.45
N LEU A 345 26.76 -3.81 -2.41
CA LEU A 345 26.51 -4.90 -3.33
C LEU A 345 26.89 -6.21 -2.61
N GLU A 346 25.92 -7.08 -2.39
CA GLU A 346 26.13 -8.33 -1.66
C GLU A 346 26.82 -9.37 -2.54
N ASP A 347 27.78 -10.08 -1.98
CA ASP A 347 28.48 -11.20 -2.64
C ASP A 347 27.54 -12.39 -2.89
N GLY A 348 27.73 -13.16 -3.97
CA GLY A 348 27.03 -14.43 -4.20
C GLY A 348 26.09 -14.48 -5.39
N GLY A 349 25.07 -15.35 -5.35
CA GLY A 349 24.16 -15.67 -6.44
C GLY A 349 23.08 -14.61 -6.67
N TYR A 350 22.85 -14.31 -7.94
CA TYR A 350 21.75 -13.49 -8.42
C TYR A 350 21.05 -14.22 -9.55
N LEU A 351 19.73 -14.36 -9.46
CA LEU A 351 18.91 -14.95 -10.50
C LEU A 351 18.35 -13.85 -11.41
N LEU A 352 18.73 -13.88 -12.68
CA LEU A 352 18.19 -13.03 -13.74
C LEU A 352 17.02 -13.76 -14.40
N GLU A 353 15.87 -13.09 -14.51
CA GLU A 353 14.63 -13.65 -15.02
C GLU A 353 14.04 -12.75 -16.11
N ALA A 354 13.97 -13.24 -17.35
CA ALA A 354 13.30 -12.53 -18.43
C ALA A 354 11.89 -13.09 -18.66
N GLY A 355 10.89 -12.23 -18.67
CA GLY A 355 9.49 -12.63 -18.76
C GLY A 355 8.57 -11.60 -19.40
N ALA A 356 7.33 -11.99 -19.61
CA ALA A 356 6.25 -11.14 -20.09
C ALA A 356 5.45 -10.48 -18.92
N SER A 357 5.68 -10.96 -17.71
CA SER A 357 5.15 -10.38 -16.45
C SER A 357 5.98 -10.88 -15.27
N SER A 358 5.70 -10.40 -14.07
CA SER A 358 6.38 -10.85 -12.85
C SER A 358 6.15 -12.33 -12.49
N VAL A 359 5.22 -13.02 -13.15
CA VAL A 359 4.98 -14.47 -12.96
C VAL A 359 5.14 -15.29 -14.23
N ASP A 360 5.02 -14.69 -15.41
CA ASP A 360 5.27 -15.35 -16.70
C ASP A 360 6.76 -15.19 -17.06
N ILE A 361 7.59 -15.92 -16.34
CA ILE A 361 9.04 -15.96 -16.58
C ILE A 361 9.36 -17.03 -17.62
N ARG A 362 10.03 -16.64 -18.69
CA ARG A 362 10.30 -17.50 -19.86
C ARG A 362 11.75 -17.90 -20.00
N GLN A 363 12.67 -17.08 -19.50
CA GLN A 363 14.11 -17.39 -19.47
C GLN A 363 14.67 -17.05 -18.09
N LYS A 364 15.63 -17.87 -17.61
CA LYS A 364 16.31 -17.68 -16.34
C LYS A 364 17.79 -17.97 -16.47
N GLN A 365 18.61 -17.21 -15.79
CA GLN A 365 20.04 -17.47 -15.67
C GLN A 365 20.57 -16.99 -14.33
N GLU A 366 21.27 -17.86 -13.63
CA GLU A 366 22.01 -17.52 -12.43
C GLU A 366 23.38 -16.95 -12.79
N ILE A 367 23.80 -15.92 -12.07
CA ILE A 367 25.12 -15.33 -12.14
C ILE A 367 25.71 -15.18 -10.74
N LEU A 368 27.02 -15.24 -10.62
CA LEU A 368 27.74 -15.00 -9.38
C LEU A 368 28.40 -13.62 -9.45
N LEU A 369 28.02 -12.72 -8.57
CA LEU A 369 28.65 -11.42 -8.48
C LEU A 369 29.63 -11.37 -7.29
N LYS A 370 30.76 -10.74 -7.52
CA LYS A 370 31.72 -10.41 -6.47
C LYS A 370 31.31 -9.08 -5.84
N GLY A 371 30.91 -9.15 -4.60
CA GLY A 371 30.46 -7.99 -3.83
C GLY A 371 31.19 -7.86 -2.51
N GLN A 372 30.47 -7.38 -1.50
CA GLN A 372 30.96 -7.20 -0.15
C GLN A 372 30.16 -8.08 0.81
N LYS A 373 30.83 -8.66 1.81
CA LYS A 373 30.13 -9.30 2.93
C LYS A 373 29.80 -8.24 3.96
N ALA A 374 28.59 -8.32 4.51
CA ALA A 374 28.26 -7.51 5.69
C ALA A 374 29.24 -7.82 6.82
N GLY A 375 29.65 -6.77 7.53
CA GLY A 375 30.51 -6.89 8.72
C GLY A 375 29.75 -7.47 9.91
N VAL A 376 30.48 -7.62 11.02
CA VAL A 376 29.89 -7.88 12.34
C VAL A 376 29.78 -6.55 13.10
N ARG A 377 28.80 -6.47 14.02
CA ARG A 377 28.64 -5.30 14.89
C ARG A 377 29.72 -5.31 15.97
N ASP A 378 30.36 -4.16 16.15
CA ASP A 378 31.17 -3.91 17.34
C ASP A 378 30.25 -3.54 18.50
N PRO A 379 30.12 -4.39 19.55
CA PRO A 379 29.26 -4.12 20.67
C PRO A 379 29.73 -2.94 21.54
N PHE A 380 31.01 -2.57 21.47
CA PHE A 380 31.61 -1.48 22.26
C PHE A 380 31.55 -0.13 21.57
N ALA A 381 31.08 -0.09 20.33
CA ALA A 381 30.72 1.12 19.62
C ALA A 381 29.23 1.42 19.77
N ALA A 382 28.87 2.70 19.86
CA ALA A 382 27.47 3.10 19.95
C ALA A 382 26.69 2.66 18.71
N THR A 383 25.63 1.88 18.92
CA THR A 383 24.69 1.47 17.88
C THR A 383 23.45 2.35 17.96
N GLU A 384 23.17 3.10 16.89
CA GLU A 384 21.93 3.87 16.77
C GLU A 384 20.72 2.91 16.77
N ALA A 385 19.70 3.21 17.56
CA ALA A 385 18.52 2.34 17.68
C ALA A 385 17.81 2.07 16.33
N ILE A 386 17.88 3.01 15.41
CA ILE A 386 17.28 2.87 14.06
C ILE A 386 18.05 1.90 13.13
N ARG A 387 19.21 1.41 13.54
CA ARG A 387 20.01 0.44 12.77
C ARG A 387 19.65 -1.02 13.14
N TYR A 388 18.39 -1.27 13.41
CA TYR A 388 17.86 -2.61 13.68
C TYR A 388 17.86 -3.48 12.42
N ASP A 389 17.92 -4.78 12.60
CA ASP A 389 17.74 -5.78 11.54
C ASP A 389 16.26 -6.17 11.39
N ASP A 390 15.50 -6.13 12.50
CA ASP A 390 14.08 -6.40 12.53
C ASP A 390 13.41 -5.69 13.72
N TYR A 391 12.10 -5.55 13.69
CA TYR A 391 11.34 -4.87 14.74
C TYR A 391 9.91 -5.41 14.86
N GLU A 392 9.31 -5.20 16.01
CA GLU A 392 7.88 -5.39 16.21
C GLU A 392 7.30 -4.24 17.04
N ASN A 393 6.18 -3.67 16.59
CA ASN A 393 5.46 -2.57 17.26
C ASN A 393 6.37 -1.41 17.69
N CYS A 394 7.28 -1.00 16.83
CA CYS A 394 8.11 0.19 16.98
C CYS A 394 8.03 1.04 15.73
N PHE A 395 8.20 2.33 15.87
CA PHE A 395 8.30 3.25 14.73
C PHE A 395 9.43 4.26 14.90
N ILE A 396 9.92 4.77 13.77
CA ILE A 396 10.97 5.77 13.74
C ILE A 396 10.34 7.15 13.91
N HIS A 397 10.83 7.89 14.92
CA HIS A 397 10.43 9.27 15.16
C HIS A 397 11.60 10.21 14.80
N LYS A 398 11.36 11.09 13.83
CA LYS A 398 12.37 12.07 13.33
C LYS A 398 12.13 13.51 13.80
N GLY A 399 11.31 13.72 14.81
CA GLY A 399 10.77 15.05 15.06
C GLY A 399 9.66 15.38 14.03
N THR A 400 8.74 16.23 14.41
CA THR A 400 7.53 16.50 13.63
C THR A 400 7.76 17.47 12.49
N PHE A 401 6.92 17.36 11.47
CA PHE A 401 6.70 18.40 10.47
C PHE A 401 6.53 19.76 11.15
N GLY A 402 7.52 20.64 11.01
CA GLY A 402 7.45 22.02 11.49
C GLY A 402 7.91 22.28 12.94
N HIS A 403 8.22 21.26 13.74
CA HIS A 403 8.74 21.39 15.10
C HIS A 403 10.12 20.75 15.25
N ALA A 404 11.10 21.32 14.60
CA ALA A 404 12.51 20.85 14.59
C ALA A 404 13.28 21.13 15.89
N GLU A 405 12.62 21.29 17.03
CA GLU A 405 13.32 21.59 18.27
C GLU A 405 14.17 20.45 18.83
N HIS A 406 13.96 19.21 18.32
CA HIS A 406 14.74 18.04 18.76
C HIS A 406 15.02 17.08 17.60
N GLY A 407 15.73 17.52 16.58
CA GLY A 407 16.06 16.78 15.35
C GLY A 407 16.79 15.44 15.52
N GLU A 408 16.57 14.74 16.60
CA GLU A 408 17.17 13.45 16.91
C GLU A 408 16.27 12.31 16.46
N THR A 409 16.81 11.46 15.60
CA THR A 409 16.13 10.23 15.18
C THR A 409 16.17 9.21 16.32
N CYS A 410 15.04 8.67 16.70
CA CYS A 410 14.91 7.67 17.75
C CYS A 410 13.84 6.65 17.43
N LEU A 411 13.76 5.56 18.20
CA LEU A 411 12.69 4.57 18.11
C LEU A 411 11.74 4.68 19.30
N ILE A 412 10.46 4.51 19.00
CA ILE A 412 9.37 4.57 19.96
C ILE A 412 8.58 3.26 19.87
N PRO A 413 8.27 2.59 21.00
CA PRO A 413 7.39 1.43 21.00
C PRO A 413 5.93 1.84 20.74
N GLY A 414 5.15 0.96 20.11
CA GLY A 414 3.76 1.19 19.74
C GLY A 414 3.60 1.61 18.29
N ARG A 415 2.43 2.12 17.96
CA ARG A 415 2.09 2.63 16.61
C ARG A 415 2.01 4.16 16.65
N PRO A 416 2.32 4.84 15.54
CA PRO A 416 2.12 6.28 15.46
C PRO A 416 0.62 6.62 15.64
N GLY A 417 0.32 7.63 16.45
CA GLY A 417 -1.02 8.18 16.61
C GLY A 417 -1.37 9.17 15.49
N GLU A 418 -2.60 9.71 15.51
CA GLU A 418 -3.03 10.75 14.58
C GLU A 418 -2.25 12.05 14.77
N ALA A 419 -1.91 12.38 16.02
CA ALA A 419 -0.96 13.46 16.32
C ALA A 419 0.46 12.90 16.35
N PRO A 420 1.45 13.64 15.80
CA PRO A 420 2.83 13.18 15.70
C PRO A 420 3.50 12.74 17.02
N ASP A 421 2.98 13.20 18.15
CA ASP A 421 3.48 12.88 19.48
C ASP A 421 2.62 11.86 20.24
N GLU A 422 1.53 11.39 19.66
CA GLU A 422 0.67 10.38 20.25
C GLU A 422 1.13 8.97 19.89
N ILE A 423 1.24 8.13 20.92
CA ILE A 423 1.57 6.71 20.80
C ILE A 423 0.29 5.92 20.95
N GLN A 424 -0.16 5.25 19.90
CA GLN A 424 -1.30 4.35 19.98
C GLN A 424 -0.96 3.13 20.82
N LYS A 425 -1.85 2.80 21.75
CA LYS A 425 -1.74 1.59 22.57
C LYS A 425 -2.16 0.35 21.77
N LEU A 426 -1.55 -0.77 22.09
CA LEU A 426 -2.03 -2.07 21.61
C LEU A 426 -3.44 -2.38 22.15
N PRO A 427 -4.16 -3.37 21.59
CA PRO A 427 -5.50 -3.73 22.04
C PRO A 427 -5.64 -4.05 23.55
N ASP A 428 -4.54 -4.49 24.21
CA ASP A 428 -4.49 -4.73 25.65
C ASP A 428 -4.23 -3.47 26.49
N GLY A 429 -4.20 -2.30 25.88
CA GLY A 429 -3.94 -1.00 26.51
C GLY A 429 -2.49 -0.73 26.88
N LYS A 430 -1.56 -1.64 26.52
CA LYS A 430 -0.12 -1.51 26.81
C LYS A 430 0.63 -1.09 25.56
N VAL A 431 1.72 -0.35 25.77
CA VAL A 431 2.66 0.02 24.72
C VAL A 431 3.89 -0.85 24.88
N ARG A 432 4.14 -1.73 23.91
CA ARG A 432 5.31 -2.61 23.87
C ARG A 432 5.91 -2.59 22.48
N GLY A 433 7.24 -2.68 22.41
CA GLY A 433 7.97 -2.81 21.16
C GLY A 433 9.20 -3.67 21.31
N GLU A 434 9.63 -4.26 20.22
CA GLU A 434 10.82 -5.10 20.15
C GLU A 434 11.71 -4.67 18.97
N LEU A 435 13.00 -4.66 19.21
CA LEU A 435 14.04 -4.35 18.23
C LEU A 435 15.05 -5.48 18.21
N VAL A 436 15.40 -5.95 17.04
CA VAL A 436 16.32 -7.06 16.81
C VAL A 436 17.58 -6.58 16.11
N TYR A 437 18.72 -6.88 16.70
CA TYR A 437 20.04 -6.57 16.14
C TYR A 437 20.86 -7.85 16.03
N ARG A 438 21.44 -8.11 14.85
CA ARG A 438 22.16 -9.35 14.55
C ARG A 438 23.66 -9.13 14.42
N ASP A 439 24.40 -10.24 14.53
CA ASP A 439 25.82 -10.35 14.16
C ASP A 439 26.77 -9.50 15.00
N PHE A 440 26.72 -9.65 16.34
CA PHE A 440 27.70 -9.04 17.26
C PHE A 440 28.91 -9.95 17.46
N PHE A 441 30.10 -9.36 17.48
CA PHE A 441 31.32 -10.03 17.90
C PHE A 441 31.97 -9.31 19.06
N PHE A 442 32.06 -9.99 20.20
CA PHE A 442 32.62 -9.44 21.44
C PHE A 442 34.10 -9.79 21.55
N GLU A 443 34.98 -8.89 21.11
CA GLU A 443 36.44 -9.05 21.26
C GLU A 443 36.90 -9.06 22.73
N LYS A 444 36.10 -8.47 23.63
CA LYS A 444 36.34 -8.38 25.08
C LYS A 444 35.11 -8.79 25.84
N GLN A 445 35.28 -9.21 27.07
CA GLN A 445 34.16 -9.51 27.96
C GLN A 445 33.26 -8.26 28.14
N ALA A 446 31.96 -8.41 28.01
CA ALA A 446 31.00 -7.39 28.37
C ALA A 446 30.32 -7.70 29.71
N SER A 447 30.19 -6.69 30.55
CA SER A 447 29.58 -6.77 31.88
C SER A 447 28.53 -5.71 32.15
N LYS A 448 28.38 -4.76 31.23
CA LYS A 448 27.44 -3.64 31.33
C LYS A 448 26.80 -3.32 30.00
N PHE A 449 25.62 -2.76 30.08
CA PHE A 449 24.86 -2.22 28.96
C PHE A 449 24.57 -0.74 29.23
N LYS A 450 24.92 0.12 28.29
CA LYS A 450 24.67 1.54 28.34
C LYS A 450 23.77 1.94 27.18
N PHE A 451 22.83 2.83 27.42
CA PHE A 451 21.91 3.31 26.41
C PHE A 451 21.47 4.74 26.67
N THR A 452 21.10 5.43 25.61
CA THR A 452 20.58 6.79 25.65
C THR A 452 19.08 6.74 25.30
N ALA A 453 18.24 7.21 26.23
CA ALA A 453 16.79 7.18 26.08
C ALA A 453 16.12 8.42 26.68
N TRP A 454 14.95 8.77 26.15
CA TRP A 454 14.06 9.76 26.75
C TRP A 454 12.83 9.04 27.29
N VAL A 455 12.70 8.97 28.60
CA VAL A 455 11.55 8.36 29.30
C VAL A 455 10.47 9.42 29.48
N LEU A 456 9.32 9.22 28.88
CA LEU A 456 8.17 10.13 28.92
C LEU A 456 7.17 9.76 30.02
N GLU A 457 7.04 8.47 30.30
CA GLU A 457 6.29 7.88 31.41
C GLU A 457 7.10 6.74 31.97
N GLU A 458 6.70 6.14 33.11
CA GLU A 458 7.36 4.93 33.64
C GLU A 458 7.48 3.88 32.53
N ALA A 459 8.69 3.42 32.29
CA ALA A 459 8.97 2.50 31.20
C ALA A 459 9.86 1.34 31.70
N ARG A 460 9.94 0.28 30.91
CA ARG A 460 10.80 -0.87 31.16
C ARG A 460 11.61 -1.19 29.93
N ILE A 461 12.88 -1.51 30.13
CA ILE A 461 13.75 -2.05 29.09
C ILE A 461 14.21 -3.44 29.49
N ARG A 462 14.14 -4.38 28.54
CA ARG A 462 14.77 -5.69 28.64
C ARG A 462 15.74 -5.85 27.47
N VAL A 463 16.90 -6.39 27.75
CA VAL A 463 17.86 -6.78 26.73
C VAL A 463 18.09 -8.27 26.85
N LEU A 464 17.94 -8.97 25.74
CA LEU A 464 18.12 -10.42 25.67
C LEU A 464 19.19 -10.73 24.62
N SER A 465 19.97 -11.79 24.85
CA SER A 465 20.71 -12.47 23.81
C SER A 465 19.96 -13.72 23.36
N GLU A 466 19.99 -14.01 22.07
CA GLU A 466 19.38 -15.21 21.51
C GLU A 466 20.40 -15.96 20.66
N ASP A 467 20.60 -17.23 21.02
CA ASP A 467 21.30 -18.25 20.26
C ASP A 467 20.30 -19.32 19.81
N GLU A 468 20.71 -20.21 18.91
CA GLU A 468 19.88 -21.18 18.16
C GLU A 468 18.69 -21.80 18.91
N ASN A 469 18.72 -21.89 20.25
CA ASN A 469 17.63 -22.46 21.05
C ASN A 469 17.45 -21.82 22.45
N HIS A 470 18.12 -20.72 22.75
CA HIS A 470 18.11 -20.13 24.09
C HIS A 470 18.03 -18.61 24.05
N LYS A 471 17.06 -18.05 24.81
CA LYS A 471 17.00 -16.61 25.10
C LYS A 471 17.48 -16.40 26.53
N THR A 472 18.53 -15.61 26.69
CA THR A 472 19.09 -15.23 27.98
C THR A 472 18.79 -13.76 28.26
N ILE A 473 18.23 -13.44 29.41
CA ILE A 473 18.01 -12.05 29.84
C ILE A 473 19.35 -11.47 30.30
N LEU A 474 19.80 -10.43 29.63
CA LEU A 474 21.01 -9.71 29.98
C LEU A 474 20.73 -8.48 30.87
N VAL A 475 19.58 -7.82 30.65
CA VAL A 475 19.13 -6.66 31.42
C VAL A 475 17.61 -6.72 31.56
N ASP A 476 17.12 -6.45 32.77
CA ASP A 476 15.70 -6.18 33.03
C ASP A 476 15.58 -5.01 34.02
N ARG A 477 15.16 -3.84 33.53
CA ARG A 477 15.15 -2.60 34.31
C ARG A 477 13.88 -1.80 34.10
N VAL A 478 13.34 -1.29 35.22
CA VAL A 478 12.34 -0.22 35.22
C VAL A 478 13.09 1.12 35.14
N LEU A 479 12.63 1.98 34.24
CA LEU A 479 13.18 3.30 33.97
C LEU A 479 12.27 4.34 34.61
N PRO A 480 12.72 5.02 35.69
CA PRO A 480 11.95 6.10 36.29
C PRO A 480 11.95 7.34 35.40
N LEU A 481 10.97 8.21 35.63
CA LEU A 481 10.96 9.54 34.99
C LEU A 481 12.22 10.32 35.37
N PRO A 482 12.95 10.89 34.39
CA PRO A 482 14.13 11.69 34.67
C PRO A 482 13.71 13.05 35.26
N GLU A 483 14.58 13.63 36.11
CA GLU A 483 14.37 14.97 36.69
C GLU A 483 14.31 16.06 35.61
N LYS A 484 15.04 15.87 34.49
CA LYS A 484 15.05 16.79 33.33
C LYS A 484 14.42 16.10 32.13
N LYS A 485 13.55 16.81 31.42
CA LYS A 485 13.01 16.37 30.14
C LYS A 485 14.13 16.27 29.09
N GLY A 486 14.16 15.20 28.32
CA GLY A 486 15.11 14.97 27.23
C GLY A 486 15.80 13.62 27.30
N PHE A 487 16.76 13.43 26.42
CA PHE A 487 17.57 12.21 26.38
C PHE A 487 18.56 12.17 27.54
N CYS A 488 18.56 11.07 28.26
CA CYS A 488 19.48 10.78 29.36
C CYS A 488 20.24 9.48 29.06
N SER A 489 21.47 9.39 29.55
CA SER A 489 22.26 8.15 29.48
C SER A 489 21.97 7.30 30.70
N TYR A 490 21.71 6.02 30.47
CA TYR A 490 21.45 5.00 31.48
C TYR A 490 22.51 3.92 31.37
N GLU A 491 22.81 3.28 32.51
CA GLU A 491 23.76 2.17 32.59
C GLU A 491 23.15 1.04 33.46
N ALA A 492 23.28 -0.20 33.01
CA ALA A 492 22.85 -1.38 33.72
C ALA A 492 23.95 -2.45 33.73
N ALA A 493 24.19 -3.10 34.87
CA ALA A 493 25.00 -4.29 34.89
C ALA A 493 24.28 -5.42 34.16
N LEU A 494 25.02 -6.25 33.43
CA LEU A 494 24.47 -7.45 32.83
C LEU A 494 24.20 -8.51 33.92
N GLU A 495 23.05 -9.17 33.84
CA GLU A 495 22.72 -10.30 34.72
C GLU A 495 23.66 -11.48 34.47
N GLU A 496 24.00 -11.70 33.20
CA GLU A 496 25.00 -12.65 32.76
C GLU A 496 26.05 -11.95 31.90
N LYS A 497 27.33 -12.13 32.22
CA LYS A 497 28.44 -11.53 31.47
C LYS A 497 28.62 -12.23 30.14
N ILE A 498 28.81 -11.46 29.08
CA ILE A 498 29.15 -12.00 27.77
C ILE A 498 30.66 -12.24 27.72
N PRO A 499 31.13 -13.48 27.48
CA PRO A 499 32.56 -13.79 27.44
C PRO A 499 33.30 -13.05 26.33
N GLU A 500 34.61 -12.89 26.47
CA GLU A 500 35.47 -12.43 25.40
C GLU A 500 35.56 -13.46 24.26
N LEU A 501 35.86 -12.99 23.05
CA LEU A 501 35.96 -13.78 21.82
C LEU A 501 34.67 -14.58 21.51
N SER A 502 33.53 -14.05 21.95
CA SER A 502 32.23 -14.68 21.68
C SER A 502 31.46 -13.99 20.54
N THR A 503 30.79 -14.79 19.76
CA THR A 503 29.81 -14.35 18.77
C THR A 503 28.41 -14.47 19.38
N VAL A 504 27.68 -13.36 19.43
CA VAL A 504 26.25 -13.36 19.80
C VAL A 504 25.47 -13.11 18.53
N LYS A 505 24.67 -14.08 18.12
CA LYS A 505 23.91 -14.01 16.87
C LYS A 505 22.89 -12.88 16.89
N THR A 506 22.18 -12.73 18.00
CA THR A 506 21.06 -11.79 18.10
C THR A 506 21.00 -11.13 19.47
N ILE A 507 20.86 -9.81 19.48
CA ILE A 507 20.48 -9.01 20.64
C ILE A 507 19.06 -8.49 20.37
N ILE A 508 18.18 -8.69 21.36
CA ILE A 508 16.79 -8.23 21.31
C ILE A 508 16.61 -7.17 22.40
N ILE A 509 16.09 -6.02 22.03
CA ILE A 509 15.73 -4.94 22.98
C ILE A 509 14.21 -4.83 23.00
N GLN A 510 13.61 -5.17 24.13
CA GLN A 510 12.20 -4.97 24.40
C GLN A 510 11.98 -3.69 25.20
N LEU A 511 11.06 -2.87 24.71
CA LEU A 511 10.65 -1.62 25.33
C LEU A 511 9.18 -1.73 25.75
N GLU A 512 8.86 -1.31 26.99
CA GLU A 512 7.49 -1.21 27.50
C GLU A 512 7.27 0.19 28.07
N GLY A 513 6.13 0.82 27.74
CA GLY A 513 5.79 2.18 28.15
C GLY A 513 6.24 3.27 27.15
N LYS A 514 6.12 4.53 27.53
CA LYS A 514 6.47 5.66 26.66
C LYS A 514 7.94 6.04 26.80
N VAL A 515 8.77 5.48 25.94
CA VAL A 515 10.22 5.70 25.92
C VAL A 515 10.71 5.86 24.48
N LYS A 516 11.61 6.81 24.26
CA LYS A 516 12.33 7.03 23.00
C LYS A 516 13.75 6.49 23.16
N LEU A 517 14.11 5.44 22.43
CA LEU A 517 15.47 4.89 22.42
C LEU A 517 16.27 5.49 21.27
N LYS A 518 17.44 6.05 21.58
CA LYS A 518 18.34 6.68 20.60
C LYS A 518 19.46 5.76 20.16
N GLU A 519 20.21 5.23 21.12
CA GLU A 519 21.42 4.42 20.88
C GLU A 519 21.74 3.56 22.09
N PHE A 520 22.61 2.56 21.88
CA PHE A 520 23.11 1.70 22.95
C PHE A 520 24.52 1.17 22.64
N GLU A 521 25.22 0.72 23.68
CA GLU A 521 26.54 0.06 23.61
C GLU A 521 26.72 -0.91 24.79
N PHE A 522 27.61 -1.86 24.63
CA PHE A 522 28.07 -2.71 25.73
C PHE A 522 29.38 -2.17 26.29
N GLY A 523 29.69 -2.52 27.51
CA GLY A 523 30.91 -2.08 28.18
C GLY A 523 31.51 -3.13 29.09
N ASN A 524 32.80 -2.96 29.39
CA ASN A 524 33.48 -3.69 30.42
C ASN A 524 34.11 -2.67 31.36
N TYR A 525 33.61 -2.56 32.57
CA TYR A 525 34.12 -1.61 33.54
C TYR A 525 34.72 -2.36 34.72
N SER A 526 35.97 -2.09 34.98
CA SER A 526 36.73 -2.62 36.13
C SER A 526 36.45 -1.89 37.44
N GLU A 527 35.62 -0.82 37.45
CA GLU A 527 35.29 -0.09 38.68
C GLU A 527 33.82 -0.27 39.11
N PRO A 528 33.57 -0.28 40.44
CA PRO A 528 32.19 -0.40 40.94
C PRO A 528 31.38 0.85 40.65
N CYS A 529 30.15 0.67 40.20
CA CYS A 529 29.16 1.73 40.01
C CYS A 529 29.01 2.58 41.28
N LYS A 530 29.26 3.86 41.19
CA LYS A 530 28.72 4.81 42.18
C LYS A 530 27.25 5.07 41.79
N ILE A 531 26.35 4.68 42.71
CA ILE A 531 24.90 4.87 42.67
C ILE A 531 24.57 6.35 42.57
#